data_77c3e0f0f120078cb5a5bd3212ccc13c
#
_entry.id   77c3e0f0f120078cb5a5bd3212ccc13c
#
_cell.length_a   1.000
_cell.length_b   1.000
_cell.length_c   1.000
_cell.angle_alpha   90.00
_cell.angle_beta   90.00
_cell.angle_gamma   90.00
#
_symmetry.space_group_name_H-M   'P 1'
#
loop_
_entity.id
_entity.type
_entity.pdbx_description
1 polymer ?
#
loop_
_entity_poly.entity_id
_entity_poly.type
_entity_poly.pdbx_seq_one_letter_code
_entity_poly.pdbx_strand_id
1 'polypeptide(L)'
;MAGRFAPRSARAALPHQEAAPAAGATAPSNGTPAVRAAEPTHDAPAVRETAPSQGTPPLRAAEPAQGTPAVRAAAPAHDTPPLTREWTPPGPLDLRLVLGPLRRGPADPTFRMVADGTFWRATRTPEGPGTLRVASRGDRIAAAAWGPGADWLLTGLPALLGADDDPDAFVPRHRLLALTRHRRPGLRLLRTGLVMESLIPSILEQKVTTDEAYRAWRHLVRRFGTPAPGPTADLGLHVMPDPRGWAMIPSWEWHRANVDAKRSSTILRAVRVARRLEEAATMNLPEALTRLELIPGIGPWTSAETLQRSNGAPDAVTVGDLHLPGIVGHALADHRDADDEEMLALLTPYEGQRHRATRLILLSGRTPKRRAPRMTPGNIVNL
;
A
#
# COMPACT_ATOMS: atom_id res chain seq x y z
N MET A 1 -33.31 -27.58 -55.73
CA MET A 1 -33.35 -28.99 -55.29
C MET A 1 -33.09 -29.03 -53.79
N ALA A 2 -34.08 -29.55 -53.11
CA ALA A 2 -34.20 -29.59 -51.66
C ALA A 2 -33.35 -30.70 -51.03
N GLY A 3 -32.87 -30.49 -49.83
CA GLY A 3 -32.27 -31.52 -49.01
C GLY A 3 -32.27 -31.11 -47.55
N ARG A 4 -33.44 -31.28 -46.89
CA ARG A 4 -33.62 -31.23 -45.43
C ARG A 4 -33.03 -32.49 -44.81
N PHE A 5 -32.32 -32.37 -43.71
CA PHE A 5 -32.28 -33.40 -42.66
C PHE A 5 -32.19 -32.73 -41.28
N ALA A 6 -33.15 -33.00 -40.44
CA ALA A 6 -33.24 -32.70 -39.00
C ALA A 6 -33.23 -34.03 -38.20
N PRO A 7 -33.40 -34.08 -36.88
CA PRO A 7 -32.32 -34.32 -35.89
C PRO A 7 -32.50 -35.69 -35.19
N ARG A 8 -31.54 -36.13 -34.41
CA ARG A 8 -31.76 -37.17 -33.40
C ARG A 8 -31.10 -36.82 -32.09
N SER A 9 -31.95 -36.63 -31.10
CA SER A 9 -31.68 -36.63 -29.67
C SER A 9 -31.20 -37.99 -29.18
N ALA A 10 -30.19 -38.02 -28.32
CA ALA A 10 -29.92 -39.11 -27.39
C ALA A 10 -29.64 -38.54 -26.01
N ARG A 11 -30.61 -38.73 -25.14
CA ARG A 11 -30.60 -38.51 -23.71
C ARG A 11 -29.93 -39.74 -23.08
N ALA A 12 -28.80 -39.62 -22.39
CA ALA A 12 -28.28 -40.61 -21.50
C ALA A 12 -28.51 -40.19 -20.06
N ALA A 13 -29.22 -41.03 -19.33
CA ALA A 13 -29.57 -40.86 -17.91
C ALA A 13 -28.38 -41.24 -17.02
N LEU A 14 -28.20 -40.50 -15.98
CA LEU A 14 -27.31 -40.81 -14.84
C LEU A 14 -28.10 -41.59 -13.80
N PRO A 15 -27.47 -42.59 -13.11
CA PRO A 15 -28.14 -43.35 -12.06
C PRO A 15 -28.08 -42.61 -10.71
N HIS A 16 -29.22 -42.65 -10.01
CA HIS A 16 -29.41 -42.28 -8.63
C HIS A 16 -28.57 -43.21 -7.73
N GLN A 17 -27.84 -42.62 -6.76
CA GLN A 17 -27.35 -43.36 -5.60
C GLN A 17 -28.05 -42.84 -4.34
N GLU A 18 -28.54 -43.83 -3.59
CA GLU A 18 -29.39 -43.73 -2.44
C GLU A 18 -28.68 -43.16 -1.21
N ALA A 19 -29.45 -42.46 -0.40
CA ALA A 19 -29.09 -42.00 0.94
C ALA A 19 -29.16 -43.20 1.94
N ALA A 20 -28.20 -43.30 2.84
CA ALA A 20 -28.28 -44.15 4.03
C ALA A 20 -28.06 -43.31 5.30
N PRO A 21 -28.57 -43.71 6.46
CA PRO A 21 -29.10 -42.83 7.47
C PRO A 21 -28.12 -42.45 8.59
N ALA A 22 -28.49 -41.40 9.30
CA ALA A 22 -27.84 -40.88 10.48
C ALA A 22 -27.74 -41.88 11.64
N ALA A 23 -26.56 -41.96 12.23
CA ALA A 23 -26.38 -42.53 13.57
C ALA A 23 -25.91 -41.43 14.51
N GLY A 24 -26.71 -41.26 15.58
CA GLY A 24 -26.46 -40.30 16.65
C GLY A 24 -25.27 -40.74 17.52
N ALA A 25 -24.52 -39.75 17.98
CA ALA A 25 -23.62 -39.94 19.13
C ALA A 25 -23.69 -38.71 20.03
N THR A 26 -24.06 -39.00 21.25
CA THR A 26 -24.20 -38.21 22.43
C THR A 26 -22.94 -37.46 22.84
N ALA A 27 -23.10 -36.22 23.24
CA ALA A 27 -22.09 -35.40 23.92
C ALA A 27 -21.84 -35.89 25.37
N PRO A 28 -20.63 -35.79 25.89
CA PRO A 28 -20.39 -35.68 27.30
C PRO A 28 -20.08 -34.21 27.68
N SER A 29 -20.90 -33.73 28.61
CA SER A 29 -20.63 -32.56 29.41
C SER A 29 -19.44 -32.81 30.34
N ASN A 30 -18.42 -31.95 30.30
CA ASN A 30 -17.44 -31.87 31.39
C ASN A 30 -17.23 -30.42 31.80
N GLY A 31 -17.47 -30.25 33.10
CA GLY A 31 -17.51 -29.01 33.83
C GLY A 31 -16.16 -28.30 33.95
N THR A 32 -16.26 -27.01 33.98
CA THR A 32 -15.17 -26.06 34.28
C THR A 32 -14.96 -26.06 35.81
N PRO A 33 -13.73 -26.20 36.33
CA PRO A 33 -13.48 -25.85 37.72
C PRO A 33 -13.20 -24.35 37.84
N ALA A 34 -13.95 -23.71 38.71
CA ALA A 34 -13.73 -22.35 39.16
C ALA A 34 -12.40 -22.22 39.90
N VAL A 35 -11.52 -21.36 39.42
CA VAL A 35 -10.33 -20.92 40.16
C VAL A 35 -10.72 -19.77 41.09
N ARG A 36 -10.60 -20.05 42.36
CA ARG A 36 -10.83 -19.15 43.49
C ARG A 36 -9.74 -18.09 43.54
N ALA A 37 -10.11 -16.81 43.55
CA ALA A 37 -9.24 -15.68 43.81
C ALA A 37 -8.66 -15.75 45.21
N ALA A 38 -7.36 -15.64 45.37
CA ALA A 38 -6.66 -15.44 46.63
C ALA A 38 -6.49 -13.94 46.87
N GLU A 39 -6.96 -13.49 48.04
CA GLU A 39 -6.73 -12.14 48.56
C GLU A 39 -5.27 -11.99 49.01
N PRO A 40 -4.65 -10.81 48.84
CA PRO A 40 -3.34 -10.54 49.39
C PRO A 40 -3.46 -10.04 50.84
N THR A 41 -2.79 -10.74 51.74
CA THR A 41 -2.60 -10.34 53.14
C THR A 41 -1.61 -9.16 53.21
N HIS A 42 -2.07 -8.13 53.91
CA HIS A 42 -1.24 -7.00 54.37
C HIS A 42 -0.32 -7.48 55.51
N ASP A 43 0.98 -7.22 55.34
CA ASP A 43 1.90 -7.00 56.42
C ASP A 43 2.97 -6.01 55.97
N ALA A 44 2.95 -4.79 56.51
CA ALA A 44 3.95 -3.76 56.38
C ALA A 44 4.71 -3.61 57.71
N PRO A 45 6.01 -3.69 57.74
CA PRO A 45 6.77 -3.29 58.95
C PRO A 45 6.95 -1.78 59.03
N ALA A 46 6.70 -1.25 60.19
CA ALA A 46 6.88 0.14 60.60
C ALA A 46 8.32 0.63 60.41
N VAL A 47 8.50 1.76 59.73
CA VAL A 47 9.78 2.48 59.63
C VAL A 47 9.79 3.58 60.70
N ARG A 48 10.83 3.51 61.54
CA ARG A 48 11.17 4.49 62.60
C ARG A 48 11.48 5.86 61.98
N GLU A 49 10.87 6.91 62.53
CA GLU A 49 11.32 8.31 62.39
C GLU A 49 12.68 8.52 62.98
N THR A 50 13.61 9.11 62.25
CA THR A 50 14.81 9.77 62.75
C THR A 50 14.80 11.23 62.28
N ALA A 51 15.06 12.11 63.25
CA ALA A 51 14.98 13.55 63.20
C ALA A 51 16.08 14.19 62.34
N PRO A 52 15.98 15.51 62.05
CA PRO A 52 16.62 16.15 60.91
C PRO A 52 18.08 16.59 61.16
N SER A 53 18.95 16.40 60.20
CA SER A 53 20.27 17.00 60.18
C SER A 53 20.39 18.05 59.04
N GLN A 54 20.65 19.25 59.53
CA GLN A 54 21.39 20.40 59.01
C GLN A 54 21.57 20.59 57.48
N GLY A 55 21.22 21.80 57.12
CA GLY A 55 21.28 22.61 55.91
C GLY A 55 22.34 22.28 54.83
N THR A 56 21.82 22.15 53.60
CA THR A 56 22.60 22.25 52.38
C THR A 56 22.50 23.69 51.85
N PRO A 57 23.59 24.33 51.42
CA PRO A 57 23.59 25.69 50.89
C PRO A 57 22.90 25.74 49.54
N PRO A 58 22.32 26.89 49.12
CA PRO A 58 21.55 27.00 47.87
C PRO A 58 22.49 26.85 46.66
N LEU A 59 22.11 25.96 45.75
CA LEU A 59 22.69 25.84 44.41
C LEU A 59 22.49 27.13 43.65
N ARG A 60 23.61 27.76 43.33
CA ARG A 60 23.68 28.91 42.41
C ARG A 60 23.06 28.53 41.07
N ALA A 61 22.09 29.30 40.62
CA ALA A 61 21.52 29.17 39.30
C ALA A 61 22.60 29.24 38.21
N ALA A 62 22.77 28.19 37.45
CA ALA A 62 23.63 28.18 36.26
C ALA A 62 22.94 29.05 35.20
N GLU A 63 23.67 30.00 34.67
CA GLU A 63 23.26 30.77 33.49
C GLU A 63 22.97 29.84 32.32
N PRO A 64 21.96 30.14 31.48
CA PRO A 64 21.64 29.32 30.33
C PRO A 64 22.82 29.37 29.33
N ALA A 65 23.39 28.20 29.04
CA ALA A 65 24.43 28.04 28.03
C ALA A 65 23.87 28.57 26.69
N GLN A 66 24.62 29.47 26.09
CA GLN A 66 24.35 30.06 24.79
C GLN A 66 24.13 28.98 23.73
N GLY A 67 23.09 29.18 22.95
CA GLY A 67 22.48 28.23 22.02
C GLY A 67 23.44 27.47 21.12
N THR A 68 23.23 26.19 21.10
CA THR A 68 23.71 25.31 20.03
C THR A 68 23.22 25.90 18.70
N PRO A 69 24.06 26.13 17.70
CA PRO A 69 23.61 26.67 16.43
C PRO A 69 22.61 25.65 15.82
N ALA A 70 21.36 26.11 15.65
CA ALA A 70 20.39 25.37 14.88
C ALA A 70 21.00 25.10 13.49
N VAL A 71 21.17 23.83 13.15
CA VAL A 71 21.52 23.43 11.79
C VAL A 71 20.41 23.98 10.89
N ARG A 72 20.70 25.10 10.27
CA ARG A 72 19.81 25.75 9.31
C ARG A 72 19.65 24.78 8.16
N ALA A 73 18.50 24.10 8.09
CA ALA A 73 18.15 23.33 6.92
C ALA A 73 18.34 24.23 5.71
N ALA A 74 19.22 23.82 4.78
CA ALA A 74 19.41 24.56 3.54
C ALA A 74 18.04 24.76 2.90
N ALA A 75 17.69 25.99 2.54
CA ALA A 75 16.47 26.31 1.82
C ALA A 75 16.43 25.42 0.56
N PRO A 76 15.28 24.87 0.20
CA PRO A 76 15.18 24.06 -1.01
C PRO A 76 15.65 24.92 -2.18
N ALA A 77 16.63 24.44 -2.93
CA ALA A 77 17.18 25.13 -4.10
C ALA A 77 16.10 25.14 -5.20
N HIS A 78 15.26 26.17 -5.20
CA HIS A 78 14.19 26.33 -6.21
C HIS A 78 14.75 26.63 -7.61
N ASP A 79 15.99 27.13 -7.70
CA ASP A 79 16.64 27.57 -8.96
C ASP A 79 17.68 26.59 -9.53
N THR A 80 17.82 25.40 -8.95
CA THR A 80 18.74 24.40 -9.53
C THR A 80 18.16 23.86 -10.83
N PRO A 81 18.92 23.92 -11.97
CA PRO A 81 18.45 23.36 -13.22
C PRO A 81 18.19 21.85 -13.06
N PRO A 82 17.14 21.32 -13.72
CA PRO A 82 16.86 19.90 -13.67
C PRO A 82 17.94 19.08 -14.38
N LEU A 83 18.16 17.86 -13.88
CA LEU A 83 18.66 16.80 -14.73
C LEU A 83 17.52 16.35 -15.64
N THR A 84 17.83 15.98 -16.87
CA THR A 84 16.82 15.58 -17.86
C THR A 84 17.17 14.25 -18.51
N ARG A 85 16.14 13.50 -18.91
CA ARG A 85 16.28 12.26 -19.67
C ARG A 85 15.13 12.13 -20.67
N GLU A 86 15.46 11.73 -21.90
CA GLU A 86 14.47 11.18 -22.83
C GLU A 86 14.58 9.66 -22.85
N TRP A 87 13.45 8.99 -22.96
CA TRP A 87 13.36 7.54 -23.03
C TRP A 87 12.25 7.13 -24.00
N THR A 88 12.56 6.16 -24.88
CA THR A 88 11.57 5.59 -25.80
C THR A 88 11.10 4.25 -25.23
N PRO A 89 9.80 4.09 -24.92
CA PRO A 89 9.25 2.82 -24.48
C PRO A 89 9.37 1.75 -25.57
N PRO A 90 9.59 0.48 -25.20
CA PRO A 90 9.67 -0.63 -26.17
C PRO A 90 8.33 -0.98 -26.83
N GLY A 91 7.26 -0.28 -26.50
CA GLY A 91 5.91 -0.48 -27.04
C GLY A 91 4.91 0.51 -26.47
N PRO A 92 3.61 0.28 -26.67
CA PRO A 92 2.57 1.18 -26.17
C PRO A 92 2.71 1.43 -24.67
N LEU A 93 2.52 2.68 -24.24
CA LEU A 93 2.59 3.11 -22.87
C LEU A 93 1.51 4.16 -22.58
N ASP A 94 0.70 3.92 -21.55
CA ASP A 94 -0.25 4.88 -21.02
C ASP A 94 0.18 5.32 -19.60
N LEU A 95 0.72 6.53 -19.48
CA LEU A 95 1.21 7.05 -18.21
C LEU A 95 0.14 7.07 -17.11
N ARG A 96 -1.14 7.26 -17.46
CA ARG A 96 -2.24 7.27 -16.47
C ARG A 96 -2.49 5.88 -15.92
N LEU A 97 -2.45 4.85 -16.77
CA LEU A 97 -2.63 3.46 -16.37
C LEU A 97 -1.44 2.97 -15.52
N VAL A 98 -0.23 3.40 -15.89
CA VAL A 98 1.00 2.98 -15.21
C VAL A 98 1.20 3.71 -13.89
N LEU A 99 1.15 5.04 -13.88
CA LEU A 99 1.46 5.84 -12.70
C LEU A 99 0.27 6.06 -11.77
N GLY A 100 -0.96 5.83 -12.25
CA GLY A 100 -2.19 6.00 -11.47
C GLY A 100 -2.19 5.29 -10.11
N PRO A 101 -1.69 4.04 -9.98
CA PRO A 101 -1.61 3.32 -8.70
C PRO A 101 -0.78 4.00 -7.61
N LEU A 102 0.10 4.94 -7.96
CA LEU A 102 0.90 5.67 -6.99
C LEU A 102 0.12 6.79 -6.30
N ARG A 103 -0.96 7.26 -6.90
CA ARG A 103 -1.73 8.39 -6.40
C ARG A 103 -2.58 8.03 -5.19
N ARG A 104 -2.44 8.79 -4.11
CA ARG A 104 -3.21 8.65 -2.86
C ARG A 104 -4.28 9.75 -2.75
N GLY A 105 -5.26 9.67 -3.64
CA GLY A 105 -6.38 10.62 -3.71
C GLY A 105 -6.10 11.91 -4.51
N PRO A 106 -7.12 12.75 -4.69
CA PRO A 106 -7.02 13.95 -5.54
C PRO A 106 -6.05 15.02 -5.01
N ALA A 107 -5.86 15.08 -3.70
CA ALA A 107 -5.01 16.07 -3.04
C ALA A 107 -3.73 15.45 -2.44
N ASP A 108 -3.22 14.38 -3.05
CA ASP A 108 -1.99 13.71 -2.65
C ASP A 108 -0.82 14.69 -2.59
N PRO A 109 -0.11 14.84 -1.47
CA PRO A 109 1.01 15.77 -1.38
C PRO A 109 2.26 15.30 -2.10
N THR A 110 2.33 14.03 -2.53
CA THR A 110 3.50 13.47 -3.19
C THR A 110 3.32 13.28 -4.69
N PHE A 111 2.10 13.47 -5.19
CA PHE A 111 1.78 13.14 -6.57
C PHE A 111 0.78 14.13 -7.19
N ARG A 112 1.06 14.60 -8.39
CA ARG A 112 0.16 15.42 -9.22
C ARG A 112 0.13 14.95 -10.65
N MET A 113 -1.03 15.00 -11.22
CA MET A 113 -1.25 14.97 -12.66
C MET A 113 -1.88 16.30 -13.05
N VAL A 114 -1.22 17.07 -13.89
CA VAL A 114 -1.69 18.35 -14.37
C VAL A 114 -2.52 18.22 -15.64
N ALA A 115 -3.19 19.29 -16.05
CA ALA A 115 -4.16 19.27 -17.15
C ALA A 115 -3.56 18.87 -18.51
N ASP A 116 -2.30 19.21 -18.75
CA ASP A 116 -1.53 18.85 -19.95
C ASP A 116 -1.10 17.38 -20.03
N GLY A 117 -1.47 16.56 -19.04
CA GLY A 117 -1.10 15.17 -18.94
C GLY A 117 0.28 14.91 -18.34
N THR A 118 0.97 15.95 -17.87
CA THR A 118 2.25 15.82 -17.16
C THR A 118 2.03 15.25 -15.75
N PHE A 119 2.92 14.37 -15.34
CA PHE A 119 2.96 13.78 -14.01
C PHE A 119 4.12 14.35 -13.21
N TRP A 120 3.85 14.61 -11.94
CA TRP A 120 4.83 15.04 -10.96
C TRP A 120 4.79 14.11 -9.76
N ARG A 121 5.95 13.65 -9.33
CA ARG A 121 6.12 12.78 -8.16
C ARG A 121 7.26 13.29 -7.31
N ALA A 122 6.99 13.52 -6.04
CA ALA A 122 7.98 13.84 -5.02
C ALA A 122 8.20 12.59 -4.16
N THR A 123 9.44 12.17 -4.00
CA THR A 123 9.77 10.94 -3.28
C THR A 123 11.11 11.04 -2.58
N ARG A 124 11.36 10.09 -1.67
CA ARG A 124 12.63 9.91 -1.00
C ARG A 124 13.36 8.71 -1.59
N THR A 125 14.43 8.99 -2.29
CA THR A 125 15.33 7.99 -2.84
C THR A 125 16.44 7.62 -1.83
N PRO A 126 17.23 6.56 -2.07
CA PRO A 126 18.43 6.28 -1.27
C PRO A 126 19.44 7.43 -1.25
N GLU A 127 19.47 8.26 -2.31
CA GLU A 127 20.37 9.41 -2.45
C GLU A 127 19.80 10.69 -1.82
N GLY A 128 18.54 10.66 -1.39
CA GLY A 128 17.88 11.80 -0.76
C GLY A 128 16.54 12.16 -1.40
N PRO A 129 15.97 13.33 -1.03
CA PRO A 129 14.71 13.80 -1.60
C PRO A 129 14.88 14.13 -3.08
N GLY A 130 13.86 13.75 -3.87
CA GLY A 130 13.84 14.05 -5.29
C GLY A 130 12.41 14.33 -5.79
N THR A 131 12.33 15.11 -6.86
CA THR A 131 11.11 15.36 -7.62
C THR A 131 11.32 14.91 -9.04
N LEU A 132 10.37 14.17 -9.57
CA LEU A 132 10.36 13.71 -10.96
C LEU A 132 9.14 14.30 -11.68
N ARG A 133 9.38 14.92 -12.82
CA ARG A 133 8.37 15.31 -13.81
C ARG A 133 8.45 14.38 -15.00
N VAL A 134 7.32 13.86 -15.46
CA VAL A 134 7.22 12.96 -16.61
C VAL A 134 6.13 13.44 -17.55
N ALA A 135 6.45 13.57 -18.82
CA ALA A 135 5.50 13.94 -19.87
C ALA A 135 5.69 13.07 -21.11
N SER A 136 4.59 12.74 -21.77
CA SER A 136 4.63 12.09 -23.07
C SER A 136 4.87 13.12 -24.18
N ARG A 137 5.77 12.83 -25.11
CA ARG A 137 6.06 13.64 -26.31
C ARG A 137 6.10 12.74 -27.53
N GLY A 138 4.95 12.53 -28.15
CA GLY A 138 4.82 11.58 -29.25
C GLY A 138 5.09 10.15 -28.76
N ASP A 139 6.08 9.50 -29.36
CA ASP A 139 6.56 8.15 -29.01
C ASP A 139 7.58 8.12 -27.88
N ARG A 140 8.00 9.29 -27.38
CA ARG A 140 9.03 9.45 -26.33
C ARG A 140 8.44 9.93 -25.03
N ILE A 141 9.16 9.63 -23.96
CA ILE A 141 8.93 10.16 -22.63
C ILE A 141 10.04 11.15 -22.32
N ALA A 142 9.64 12.39 -22.04
CA ALA A 142 10.53 13.41 -21.52
C ALA A 142 10.41 13.45 -19.99
N ALA A 143 11.53 13.32 -19.30
CA ALA A 143 11.62 13.41 -17.86
C ALA A 143 12.58 14.49 -17.40
N ALA A 144 12.26 15.15 -16.30
CA ALA A 144 13.12 16.10 -15.62
C ALA A 144 13.07 15.81 -14.11
N ALA A 145 14.21 15.89 -13.43
CA ALA A 145 14.29 15.63 -12.01
C ALA A 145 15.13 16.66 -11.28
N TRP A 146 14.78 16.91 -10.01
CA TRP A 146 15.39 17.89 -9.12
C TRP A 146 15.72 17.25 -7.77
N GLY A 147 16.68 17.83 -7.09
CA GLY A 147 17.13 17.44 -5.75
C GLY A 147 18.22 16.38 -5.75
N PRO A 148 18.72 16.01 -4.55
CA PRO A 148 19.78 15.00 -4.42
C PRO A 148 19.45 13.67 -5.08
N GLY A 149 18.18 13.24 -5.04
CA GLY A 149 17.71 12.00 -5.66
C GLY A 149 17.45 12.08 -7.17
N ALA A 150 17.81 13.17 -7.86
CA ALA A 150 17.45 13.38 -9.27
C ALA A 150 18.06 12.34 -10.21
N ASP A 151 19.34 12.01 -10.03
CA ASP A 151 20.02 11.02 -10.88
C ASP A 151 19.41 9.62 -10.70
N TRP A 152 19.17 9.23 -9.44
CA TRP A 152 18.50 7.97 -9.11
C TRP A 152 17.13 7.86 -9.76
N LEU A 153 16.34 8.94 -9.73
CA LEU A 153 15.00 8.97 -10.34
C LEU A 153 15.05 8.82 -11.84
N LEU A 154 15.99 9.49 -12.49
CA LEU A 154 16.13 9.39 -13.94
C LEU A 154 16.70 8.03 -14.37
N THR A 155 17.63 7.48 -13.61
CA THR A 155 18.17 6.13 -13.85
C THR A 155 17.06 5.08 -13.72
N GLY A 156 16.20 5.20 -12.69
CA GLY A 156 15.06 4.32 -12.46
C GLY A 156 13.83 4.56 -13.35
N LEU A 157 13.83 5.60 -14.20
CA LEU A 157 12.67 5.97 -15.03
C LEU A 157 12.13 4.82 -15.89
N PRO A 158 12.95 4.02 -16.61
CA PRO A 158 12.44 2.91 -17.39
C PRO A 158 11.67 1.87 -16.53
N ALA A 159 12.25 1.46 -15.40
CA ALA A 159 11.62 0.51 -14.48
C ALA A 159 10.32 1.07 -13.89
N LEU A 160 10.32 2.35 -13.48
CA LEU A 160 9.12 3.05 -13.00
C LEU A 160 8.00 3.02 -14.05
N LEU A 161 8.33 3.06 -15.33
CA LEU A 161 7.37 3.04 -16.43
C LEU A 161 7.12 1.63 -16.99
N GLY A 162 7.58 0.59 -16.28
CA GLY A 162 7.30 -0.80 -16.61
C GLY A 162 8.15 -1.35 -17.74
N ALA A 163 9.41 -0.90 -17.90
CA ALA A 163 10.35 -1.50 -18.84
C ALA A 163 10.71 -2.95 -18.48
N ASP A 164 10.70 -3.27 -17.17
CA ASP A 164 10.95 -4.61 -16.63
C ASP A 164 9.71 -5.51 -16.66
N ASP A 165 8.56 -4.97 -17.07
CA ASP A 165 7.29 -5.68 -17.13
C ASP A 165 7.12 -6.41 -18.45
N ASP A 166 6.68 -7.68 -18.39
CA ASP A 166 6.34 -8.49 -19.56
C ASP A 166 4.81 -8.66 -19.68
N PRO A 167 4.12 -7.75 -20.41
CA PRO A 167 2.68 -7.90 -20.65
C PRO A 167 2.34 -9.05 -21.59
N ASP A 168 3.29 -9.58 -22.34
CA ASP A 168 3.06 -10.66 -23.30
C ASP A 168 3.07 -12.04 -22.63
N ALA A 169 3.68 -12.16 -21.45
CA ALA A 169 3.53 -13.32 -20.59
C ALA A 169 2.09 -13.55 -20.12
N PHE A 170 1.21 -12.54 -20.19
CA PHE A 170 -0.19 -12.69 -19.81
C PHE A 170 -1.02 -13.32 -20.93
N VAL A 171 -1.52 -14.53 -20.69
CA VAL A 171 -2.44 -15.24 -21.60
C VAL A 171 -3.87 -15.12 -21.08
N PRO A 172 -4.75 -14.31 -21.72
CA PRO A 172 -6.13 -14.17 -21.26
C PRO A 172 -6.92 -15.46 -21.48
N ARG A 173 -7.54 -15.98 -20.43
CA ARG A 173 -8.41 -17.18 -20.45
C ARG A 173 -9.89 -16.83 -20.49
N HIS A 174 -10.25 -15.60 -20.15
CA HIS A 174 -11.63 -15.09 -20.18
C HIS A 174 -11.77 -13.98 -21.23
N ARG A 175 -12.89 -13.99 -21.96
CA ARG A 175 -13.18 -12.98 -22.99
C ARG A 175 -13.11 -11.55 -22.45
N LEU A 176 -13.56 -11.32 -21.20
CA LEU A 176 -13.49 -10.01 -20.54
C LEU A 176 -12.05 -9.49 -20.48
N LEU A 177 -11.11 -10.33 -20.06
CA LEU A 177 -9.71 -9.94 -19.93
C LEU A 177 -9.03 -9.76 -21.30
N ALA A 178 -9.37 -10.63 -22.27
CA ALA A 178 -8.89 -10.46 -23.65
C ALA A 178 -9.30 -9.11 -24.25
N LEU A 179 -10.57 -8.75 -24.10
CA LEU A 179 -11.11 -7.47 -24.60
C LEU A 179 -10.51 -6.27 -23.84
N THR A 180 -10.34 -6.39 -22.50
CA THR A 180 -9.77 -5.30 -21.70
C THR A 180 -8.30 -5.09 -22.03
N ARG A 181 -7.51 -6.15 -22.17
CA ARG A 181 -6.13 -6.09 -22.63
C ARG A 181 -6.02 -5.41 -23.98
N HIS A 182 -6.86 -5.82 -24.95
CA HIS A 182 -6.88 -5.22 -26.28
C HIS A 182 -7.20 -3.72 -26.26
N ARG A 183 -8.12 -3.29 -25.39
CA ARG A 183 -8.49 -1.87 -25.24
C ARG A 183 -7.49 -1.04 -24.44
N ARG A 184 -6.56 -1.67 -23.75
CA ARG A 184 -5.57 -1.05 -22.85
C ARG A 184 -4.14 -1.50 -23.18
N PRO A 185 -3.66 -1.34 -24.42
CA PRO A 185 -2.36 -1.86 -24.84
C PRO A 185 -1.19 -1.19 -24.11
N GLY A 186 -1.40 0.03 -23.57
CA GLY A 186 -0.41 0.77 -22.80
C GLY A 186 -0.37 0.45 -21.31
N LEU A 187 -1.10 -0.59 -20.84
CA LEU A 187 -1.00 -1.03 -19.44
C LEU A 187 0.33 -1.75 -19.20
N ARG A 188 1.14 -1.19 -18.30
CA ARG A 188 2.36 -1.78 -17.75
C ARG A 188 2.29 -1.80 -16.23
N LEU A 189 2.97 -2.75 -15.59
CA LEU A 189 3.15 -2.76 -14.14
C LEU A 189 4.38 -1.93 -13.80
N LEU A 190 4.17 -0.90 -13.02
CA LEU A 190 5.23 0.01 -12.60
C LEU A 190 6.12 -0.65 -11.52
N ARG A 191 7.37 -0.23 -11.44
CA ARG A 191 8.30 -0.61 -10.37
C ARG A 191 8.99 0.63 -9.82
N THR A 192 8.67 0.99 -8.56
CA THR A 192 9.30 2.18 -7.93
C THR A 192 10.68 1.88 -7.38
N GLY A 193 10.97 0.63 -6.99
CA GLY A 193 12.17 0.25 -6.26
C GLY A 193 12.22 0.79 -4.82
N LEU A 194 11.08 1.33 -4.30
CA LEU A 194 10.99 1.98 -2.99
C LEU A 194 9.88 1.31 -2.16
N VAL A 195 10.28 0.45 -1.22
CA VAL A 195 9.35 -0.33 -0.41
C VAL A 195 8.60 0.56 0.57
N MET A 196 9.30 1.38 1.35
CA MET A 196 8.67 2.21 2.39
C MET A 196 7.68 3.22 1.83
N GLU A 197 7.90 3.73 0.61
CA GLU A 197 6.98 4.63 -0.07
C GLU A 197 5.61 3.99 -0.34
N SER A 198 5.59 2.69 -0.57
CA SER A 198 4.35 1.94 -0.80
C SER A 198 3.80 1.33 0.50
N LEU A 199 4.67 0.88 1.39
CA LEU A 199 4.31 0.21 2.63
C LEU A 199 3.58 1.13 3.62
N ILE A 200 4.08 2.35 3.84
CA ILE A 200 3.47 3.26 4.82
C ILE A 200 2.04 3.61 4.43
N PRO A 201 1.72 4.04 3.19
CA PRO A 201 0.34 4.23 2.77
C PRO A 201 -0.52 2.96 2.90
N SER A 202 0.02 1.79 2.54
CA SER A 202 -0.72 0.51 2.67
C SER A 202 -1.06 0.18 4.13
N ILE A 203 -0.18 0.50 5.10
CA ILE A 203 -0.51 0.38 6.52
C ILE A 203 -1.61 1.39 6.92
N LEU A 204 -1.57 2.62 6.41
CA LEU A 204 -2.60 3.61 6.70
C LEU A 204 -3.98 3.22 6.15
N GLU A 205 -4.03 2.41 5.10
CA GLU A 205 -5.26 1.90 4.46
C GLU A 205 -5.89 0.71 5.20
N GLN A 206 -5.22 0.12 6.20
CA GLN A 206 -5.72 -1.05 6.93
C GLN A 206 -7.03 -0.77 7.67
N LYS A 207 -8.09 -1.51 7.33
CA LYS A 207 -9.40 -1.52 8.01
C LYS A 207 -10.09 -0.15 8.16
N VAL A 208 -9.85 0.75 7.24
CA VAL A 208 -10.47 2.07 7.17
C VAL A 208 -10.95 2.38 5.76
N THR A 209 -11.74 3.43 5.61
CA THR A 209 -12.12 3.90 4.28
C THR A 209 -10.91 4.53 3.57
N THR A 210 -10.91 4.46 2.26
CA THR A 210 -9.89 5.11 1.41
C THR A 210 -9.77 6.61 1.72
N ASP A 211 -10.89 7.29 2.00
CA ASP A 211 -10.89 8.72 2.33
C ASP A 211 -10.22 9.01 3.68
N GLU A 212 -10.35 8.14 4.67
CA GLU A 212 -9.65 8.25 5.96
C GLU A 212 -8.15 8.06 5.77
N ALA A 213 -7.74 7.02 5.07
CA ALA A 213 -6.33 6.74 4.77
C ALA A 213 -5.67 7.91 4.02
N TYR A 214 -6.34 8.46 3.01
CA TYR A 214 -5.81 9.58 2.23
C TYR A 214 -5.77 10.89 3.02
N ARG A 215 -6.70 11.11 3.96
CA ARG A 215 -6.62 12.25 4.89
C ARG A 215 -5.44 12.11 5.83
N ALA A 216 -5.24 10.92 6.41
CA ALA A 216 -4.09 10.62 7.25
C ALA A 216 -2.76 10.85 6.51
N TRP A 217 -2.63 10.29 5.31
CA TRP A 217 -1.46 10.50 4.45
C TRP A 217 -1.18 11.97 4.21
N ARG A 218 -2.19 12.75 3.77
CA ARG A 218 -2.04 14.19 3.53
C ARG A 218 -1.61 14.96 4.77
N HIS A 219 -2.23 14.66 5.92
CA HIS A 219 -1.91 15.34 7.17
C HIS A 219 -0.46 15.07 7.57
N LEU A 220 -0.06 13.81 7.61
CA LEU A 220 1.26 13.43 8.08
C LEU A 220 2.39 13.90 7.14
N VAL A 221 2.21 13.76 5.83
CA VAL A 221 3.24 14.18 4.86
C VAL A 221 3.36 15.70 4.80
N ARG A 222 2.27 16.45 4.85
CA ARG A 222 2.35 17.91 4.86
C ARG A 222 2.93 18.47 6.15
N ARG A 223 2.67 17.81 7.26
CA ARG A 223 3.10 18.27 8.58
C ARG A 223 4.56 17.92 8.88
N PHE A 224 4.99 16.72 8.50
CA PHE A 224 6.27 16.14 8.89
C PHE A 224 7.21 15.85 7.72
N GLY A 225 6.72 15.90 6.49
CA GLY A 225 7.54 15.84 5.30
C GLY A 225 8.27 17.14 5.02
N THR A 226 9.03 17.15 3.95
CA THR A 226 9.76 18.34 3.49
C THR A 226 9.18 18.84 2.16
N PRO A 227 9.21 20.14 1.88
CA PRO A 227 8.88 20.65 0.54
C PRO A 227 9.68 19.88 -0.53
N ALA A 228 9.03 19.57 -1.64
CA ALA A 228 9.68 18.86 -2.74
C ALA A 228 10.68 19.81 -3.44
N PRO A 229 11.89 19.31 -3.82
CA PRO A 229 12.85 20.12 -4.57
C PRO A 229 12.33 20.49 -5.97
N GLY A 230 12.85 21.58 -6.54
CA GLY A 230 12.49 22.09 -7.86
C GLY A 230 11.25 22.99 -7.87
N PRO A 231 10.67 23.29 -9.04
CA PRO A 231 9.58 24.26 -9.22
C PRO A 231 8.22 23.66 -8.84
N THR A 232 8.06 23.30 -7.57
CA THR A 232 6.90 22.55 -7.06
C THR A 232 6.01 23.36 -6.11
N ALA A 233 6.35 24.63 -5.85
CA ALA A 233 5.63 25.49 -4.89
C ALA A 233 4.13 25.57 -5.20
N ASP A 234 3.76 25.87 -6.45
CA ASP A 234 2.37 25.99 -6.90
C ASP A 234 1.62 24.64 -6.91
N LEU A 235 2.36 23.53 -6.95
CA LEU A 235 1.80 22.19 -6.89
C LEU A 235 1.59 21.72 -5.45
N GLY A 236 2.20 22.38 -4.45
CA GLY A 236 2.15 22.02 -3.05
C GLY A 236 2.69 20.62 -2.78
N LEU A 237 3.74 20.20 -3.51
CA LEU A 237 4.33 18.88 -3.38
C LEU A 237 5.29 18.81 -2.18
N HIS A 238 5.25 17.68 -1.51
CA HIS A 238 6.11 17.34 -0.37
C HIS A 238 6.71 15.95 -0.57
N VAL A 239 7.93 15.79 -0.08
CA VAL A 239 8.56 14.49 0.09
C VAL A 239 8.18 13.95 1.47
N MET A 240 7.80 12.68 1.55
CA MET A 240 7.46 12.05 2.83
C MET A 240 8.65 12.10 3.81
N PRO A 241 8.41 12.04 5.14
CA PRO A 241 9.46 11.95 6.14
C PRO A 241 10.41 10.79 5.85
N ASP A 242 11.67 10.93 6.23
CA ASP A 242 12.59 9.80 6.30
C ASP A 242 12.25 8.86 7.47
N PRO A 243 12.87 7.68 7.60
CA PRO A 243 12.56 6.76 8.69
C PRO A 243 12.70 7.39 10.08
N ARG A 244 13.66 8.29 10.29
CA ARG A 244 13.83 9.03 11.56
C ARG A 244 12.67 10.02 11.75
N GLY A 245 12.31 10.76 10.72
CA GLY A 245 11.18 11.69 10.75
C GLY A 245 9.86 10.99 11.11
N TRP A 246 9.59 9.84 10.51
CA TRP A 246 8.44 9.00 10.87
C TRP A 246 8.49 8.54 12.33
N ALA A 247 9.66 8.12 12.83
CA ALA A 247 9.83 7.67 14.20
C ALA A 247 9.66 8.78 15.25
N MET A 248 9.88 10.04 14.85
CA MET A 248 9.77 11.20 15.73
C MET A 248 8.37 11.84 15.75
N ILE A 249 7.40 11.31 15.00
CA ILE A 249 6.03 11.83 15.01
C ILE A 249 5.40 11.54 16.39
N PRO A 250 4.96 12.58 17.12
CA PRO A 250 4.37 12.42 18.44
C PRO A 250 3.04 11.65 18.40
N SER A 251 2.72 10.95 19.49
CA SER A 251 1.50 10.11 19.57
C SER A 251 0.21 10.90 19.28
N TRP A 252 0.10 12.14 19.73
CA TRP A 252 -1.07 12.99 19.51
C TRP A 252 -1.23 13.40 18.04
N GLU A 253 -0.16 13.45 17.24
CA GLU A 253 -0.27 13.76 15.80
C GLU A 253 -0.80 12.57 15.00
N TRP A 254 -0.47 11.34 15.40
CA TRP A 254 -1.12 10.15 14.86
C TRP A 254 -2.62 10.17 15.13
N HIS A 255 -3.01 10.50 16.36
CA HIS A 255 -4.41 10.63 16.76
C HIS A 255 -5.11 11.74 15.95
N ARG A 256 -4.50 12.92 15.82
CA ARG A 256 -5.00 14.03 15.00
C ARG A 256 -5.16 13.65 13.52
N ALA A 257 -4.29 12.79 13.01
CA ALA A 257 -4.40 12.22 11.67
C ALA A 257 -5.46 11.12 11.53
N ASN A 258 -6.19 10.80 12.61
CA ASN A 258 -7.14 9.69 12.66
C ASN A 258 -6.49 8.31 12.43
N VAL A 259 -5.25 8.13 12.92
CA VAL A 259 -4.50 6.87 12.84
C VAL A 259 -4.47 6.23 14.22
N ASP A 260 -5.09 5.07 14.35
CA ASP A 260 -5.14 4.31 15.60
C ASP A 260 -3.75 3.77 16.01
N ALA A 261 -3.67 3.33 17.28
CA ALA A 261 -2.43 2.83 17.87
C ALA A 261 -1.87 1.58 17.16
N LYS A 262 -2.72 0.76 16.55
CA LYS A 262 -2.29 -0.45 15.83
C LYS A 262 -1.55 -0.09 14.55
N ARG A 263 -2.12 0.79 13.73
CA ARG A 263 -1.50 1.25 12.47
C ARG A 263 -0.24 2.08 12.74
N SER A 264 -0.28 3.04 13.66
CA SER A 264 0.89 3.85 14.02
C SER A 264 2.03 3.00 14.57
N SER A 265 1.75 2.05 15.48
CA SER A 265 2.76 1.12 15.99
C SER A 265 3.37 0.24 14.90
N THR A 266 2.56 -0.19 13.91
CA THR A 266 3.05 -0.97 12.77
C THR A 266 4.01 -0.13 11.91
N ILE A 267 3.66 1.12 11.61
CA ILE A 267 4.55 2.04 10.90
C ILE A 267 5.85 2.23 11.70
N LEU A 268 5.76 2.48 13.01
CA LEU A 268 6.93 2.68 13.86
C LEU A 268 7.84 1.44 13.93
N ARG A 269 7.29 0.23 13.89
CA ARG A 269 8.10 -1.01 13.77
C ARG A 269 8.80 -1.08 12.40
N ALA A 270 8.08 -0.82 11.32
CA ALA A 270 8.61 -0.87 9.97
C ALA A 270 9.76 0.14 9.77
N VAL A 271 9.59 1.40 10.20
CA VAL A 271 10.62 2.42 10.00
C VAL A 271 11.92 2.17 10.79
N ARG A 272 11.84 1.47 11.94
CA ARG A 272 13.03 1.08 12.71
C ARG A 272 13.96 0.13 11.94
N VAL A 273 13.40 -0.64 11.03
CA VAL A 273 14.13 -1.62 10.20
C VAL A 273 14.03 -1.30 8.70
N ALA A 274 13.76 -0.04 8.36
CA ALA A 274 13.47 0.40 6.99
C ALA A 274 14.53 -0.08 5.98
N ARG A 275 15.83 0.01 6.31
CA ARG A 275 16.90 -0.47 5.42
C ARG A 275 16.76 -1.95 5.06
N ARG A 276 16.37 -2.78 6.04
CA ARG A 276 16.12 -4.21 5.81
C ARG A 276 14.87 -4.46 4.97
N LEU A 277 13.85 -3.64 5.12
CA LEU A 277 12.62 -3.75 4.32
C LEU A 277 12.85 -3.28 2.88
N GLU A 278 13.68 -2.26 2.67
CA GLU A 278 14.02 -1.81 1.31
C GLU A 278 14.75 -2.89 0.49
N GLU A 279 15.47 -3.83 1.12
CA GLU A 279 16.08 -4.98 0.43
C GLU A 279 15.04 -5.81 -0.34
N ALA A 280 13.77 -5.83 0.11
CA ALA A 280 12.69 -6.55 -0.57
C ALA A 280 12.42 -6.05 -2.00
N ALA A 281 12.82 -4.84 -2.36
CA ALA A 281 12.70 -4.30 -3.71
C ALA A 281 13.46 -5.11 -4.78
N THR A 282 14.45 -5.90 -4.36
CA THR A 282 15.30 -6.72 -5.25
C THR A 282 15.11 -8.22 -5.06
N MET A 283 14.26 -8.64 -4.11
CA MET A 283 13.95 -10.05 -3.82
C MET A 283 12.90 -10.59 -4.79
N ASN A 284 12.87 -11.90 -4.98
CA ASN A 284 11.74 -12.56 -5.61
C ASN A 284 10.47 -12.43 -4.75
N LEU A 285 9.30 -12.65 -5.34
CA LEU A 285 8.02 -12.38 -4.67
C LEU A 285 7.84 -13.16 -3.35
N PRO A 286 8.08 -14.49 -3.26
CA PRO A 286 7.94 -15.23 -2.00
C PRO A 286 8.86 -14.71 -0.88
N GLU A 287 10.11 -14.43 -1.19
CA GLU A 287 11.08 -13.88 -0.23
C GLU A 287 10.70 -12.49 0.23
N ALA A 288 10.25 -11.63 -0.69
CA ALA A 288 9.82 -10.26 -0.40
C ALA A 288 8.56 -10.25 0.48
N LEU A 289 7.56 -11.09 0.20
CA LEU A 289 6.37 -11.26 1.05
C LEU A 289 6.78 -11.68 2.47
N THR A 290 7.58 -12.75 2.58
CA THR A 290 8.09 -13.22 3.87
C THR A 290 8.82 -12.12 4.62
N ARG A 291 9.70 -11.37 3.96
CA ARG A 291 10.47 -10.26 4.57
C ARG A 291 9.56 -9.19 5.16
N LEU A 292 8.50 -8.80 4.47
CA LEU A 292 7.57 -7.77 4.95
C LEU A 292 6.68 -8.29 6.10
N GLU A 293 6.21 -9.53 6.00
CA GLU A 293 5.30 -10.16 6.96
C GLU A 293 5.96 -10.53 8.29
N LEU A 294 7.30 -10.52 8.39
CA LEU A 294 8.00 -10.60 9.66
C LEU A 294 7.68 -9.43 10.61
N ILE A 295 7.16 -8.33 10.08
CA ILE A 295 6.79 -7.17 10.91
C ILE A 295 5.38 -7.37 11.47
N PRO A 296 5.21 -7.44 12.80
CA PRO A 296 3.89 -7.57 13.40
C PRO A 296 2.95 -6.44 12.99
N GLY A 297 1.83 -6.81 12.35
CA GLY A 297 0.85 -5.89 11.78
C GLY A 297 0.92 -5.73 10.26
N ILE A 298 1.90 -6.34 9.60
CA ILE A 298 1.93 -6.48 8.15
C ILE A 298 1.49 -7.91 7.82
N GLY A 299 0.41 -8.03 7.08
CA GLY A 299 -0.12 -9.31 6.60
C GLY A 299 -0.19 -9.34 5.08
N PRO A 300 -0.74 -10.44 4.49
CA PRO A 300 -0.76 -10.69 3.04
C PRO A 300 -1.34 -9.54 2.22
N TRP A 301 -2.40 -8.89 2.72
CA TRP A 301 -2.97 -7.72 2.06
C TRP A 301 -1.95 -6.59 1.92
N THR A 302 -1.28 -6.23 3.02
CA THR A 302 -0.36 -5.08 3.06
C THR A 302 0.93 -5.36 2.29
N SER A 303 1.46 -6.58 2.39
CA SER A 303 2.66 -6.98 1.66
C SER A 303 2.41 -7.01 0.15
N ALA A 304 1.28 -7.58 -0.30
CA ALA A 304 0.91 -7.58 -1.71
C ALA A 304 0.73 -6.16 -2.27
N GLU A 305 -0.06 -5.29 -1.59
CA GLU A 305 -0.25 -3.88 -1.98
C GLU A 305 1.08 -3.11 -2.08
N THR A 306 2.04 -3.43 -1.22
CA THR A 306 3.38 -2.84 -1.27
C THR A 306 4.15 -3.32 -2.48
N LEU A 307 4.25 -4.64 -2.68
CA LEU A 307 5.09 -5.24 -3.72
C LEU A 307 4.54 -5.05 -5.14
N GLN A 308 3.23 -4.88 -5.29
CA GLN A 308 2.62 -4.46 -6.55
C GLN A 308 3.21 -3.15 -7.08
N ARG A 309 3.62 -2.25 -6.20
CA ARG A 309 4.15 -0.92 -6.54
C ARG A 309 5.67 -0.86 -6.45
N SER A 310 6.24 -1.39 -5.39
CA SER A 310 7.70 -1.36 -5.21
C SER A 310 8.44 -2.25 -6.19
N ASN A 311 7.92 -3.45 -6.45
CA ASN A 311 8.56 -4.48 -7.27
C ASN A 311 7.92 -4.64 -8.66
N GLY A 312 6.73 -4.06 -8.89
CA GLY A 312 5.95 -4.34 -10.10
C GLY A 312 5.49 -5.80 -10.16
N ALA A 313 5.28 -6.43 -9.00
CA ALA A 313 5.05 -7.87 -8.88
C ALA A 313 3.76 -8.31 -9.61
N PRO A 314 3.86 -9.06 -10.74
CA PRO A 314 2.70 -9.38 -11.56
C PRO A 314 1.78 -10.42 -10.92
N ASP A 315 2.25 -11.13 -9.90
CA ASP A 315 1.52 -12.20 -9.22
C ASP A 315 1.15 -11.90 -7.77
N ALA A 316 1.42 -10.70 -7.26
CA ALA A 316 1.06 -10.32 -5.89
C ALA A 316 -0.45 -10.10 -5.77
N VAL A 317 -1.18 -11.06 -5.19
CA VAL A 317 -2.63 -10.99 -4.99
C VAL A 317 -2.93 -10.40 -3.61
N THR A 318 -3.87 -9.46 -3.57
CA THR A 318 -4.31 -8.81 -2.33
C THR A 318 -5.36 -9.66 -1.61
N VAL A 319 -4.91 -10.69 -0.90
CA VAL A 319 -5.75 -11.60 -0.10
C VAL A 319 -6.20 -10.88 1.19
N GLY A 320 -7.45 -11.06 1.58
CA GLY A 320 -8.06 -10.37 2.72
C GLY A 320 -8.61 -8.99 2.36
N ASP A 321 -8.75 -8.66 1.08
CA ASP A 321 -9.40 -7.44 0.62
C ASP A 321 -10.93 -7.54 0.76
N LEU A 322 -11.56 -6.48 1.27
CA LEU A 322 -13.00 -6.46 1.49
C LEU A 322 -13.84 -6.56 0.21
N HIS A 323 -13.29 -6.13 -0.92
CA HIS A 323 -14.05 -5.95 -2.16
C HIS A 323 -13.52 -6.80 -3.33
N LEU A 324 -12.22 -7.07 -3.34
CA LEU A 324 -11.58 -7.70 -4.48
C LEU A 324 -12.14 -9.11 -4.78
N PRO A 325 -12.40 -9.98 -3.77
CA PRO A 325 -12.97 -11.29 -4.04
C PRO A 325 -14.32 -11.19 -4.77
N GLY A 326 -15.24 -10.38 -4.27
CA GLY A 326 -16.54 -10.17 -4.92
C GLY A 326 -16.46 -9.50 -6.30
N ILE A 327 -15.45 -8.65 -6.54
CA ILE A 327 -15.22 -8.06 -7.88
C ILE A 327 -14.72 -9.13 -8.85
N VAL A 328 -13.77 -9.97 -8.44
CA VAL A 328 -13.22 -11.06 -9.26
C VAL A 328 -14.30 -12.10 -9.54
N GLY A 329 -15.02 -12.56 -8.52
CA GLY A 329 -16.12 -13.52 -8.65
C GLY A 329 -17.21 -13.01 -9.58
N HIS A 330 -17.66 -11.75 -9.41
CA HIS A 330 -18.64 -11.14 -10.32
C HIS A 330 -18.11 -11.01 -11.76
N ALA A 331 -16.84 -10.66 -11.93
CA ALA A 331 -16.27 -10.45 -13.25
C ALA A 331 -16.08 -11.75 -14.04
N LEU A 332 -15.67 -12.82 -13.38
CA LEU A 332 -15.26 -14.08 -14.03
C LEU A 332 -16.32 -15.19 -13.94
N ALA A 333 -17.16 -15.19 -12.89
CA ALA A 333 -18.13 -16.25 -12.61
C ALA A 333 -19.57 -15.76 -12.35
N ASP A 334 -19.85 -14.46 -12.48
CA ASP A 334 -21.12 -13.82 -12.10
C ASP A 334 -21.50 -14.02 -10.61
N HIS A 335 -20.54 -14.41 -9.77
CA HIS A 335 -20.72 -14.61 -8.33
C HIS A 335 -20.12 -13.43 -7.54
N ARG A 336 -20.98 -12.55 -7.08
CA ARG A 336 -20.59 -11.31 -6.40
C ARG A 336 -20.21 -11.45 -4.95
N ASP A 337 -20.60 -12.54 -4.31
CA ASP A 337 -20.36 -12.81 -2.88
C ASP A 337 -19.20 -13.82 -2.71
N ALA A 338 -18.31 -13.91 -3.71
CA ALA A 338 -17.11 -14.73 -3.66
C ALA A 338 -16.19 -14.29 -2.50
N ASP A 339 -15.56 -15.26 -1.87
CA ASP A 339 -14.54 -15.07 -0.85
C ASP A 339 -13.11 -15.17 -1.42
N ASP A 340 -12.10 -15.14 -0.55
CA ASP A 340 -10.70 -15.23 -0.95
C ASP A 340 -10.36 -16.59 -1.60
N GLU A 341 -10.95 -17.69 -1.13
CA GLU A 341 -10.71 -19.03 -1.67
C GLU A 341 -11.22 -19.14 -3.10
N GLU A 342 -12.46 -18.71 -3.34
CA GLU A 342 -13.05 -18.68 -4.68
C GLU A 342 -12.30 -17.70 -5.61
N MET A 343 -11.91 -16.53 -5.10
CA MET A 343 -11.09 -15.59 -5.86
C MET A 343 -9.78 -16.23 -6.33
N LEU A 344 -9.07 -16.90 -5.42
CA LEU A 344 -7.81 -17.56 -5.75
C LEU A 344 -8.01 -18.70 -6.75
N ALA A 345 -9.08 -19.50 -6.59
CA ALA A 345 -9.44 -20.54 -7.54
C ALA A 345 -9.72 -19.97 -8.94
N LEU A 346 -10.47 -18.88 -9.05
CA LEU A 346 -10.75 -18.18 -10.30
C LEU A 346 -9.51 -17.56 -10.94
N LEU A 347 -8.52 -17.18 -10.14
CA LEU A 347 -7.25 -16.63 -10.59
C LEU A 347 -6.17 -17.68 -10.89
N THR A 348 -6.36 -18.96 -10.54
CA THR A 348 -5.41 -20.04 -10.83
C THR A 348 -4.95 -20.11 -12.29
N PRO A 349 -5.83 -19.92 -13.31
CA PRO A 349 -5.39 -19.91 -14.71
C PRO A 349 -4.43 -18.77 -15.08
N TYR A 350 -4.21 -17.83 -14.16
CA TYR A 350 -3.34 -16.66 -14.31
C TYR A 350 -2.15 -16.68 -13.33
N GLU A 351 -1.78 -17.85 -12.83
CA GLU A 351 -0.61 -18.00 -11.96
C GLU A 351 0.63 -17.37 -12.60
N GLY A 352 1.41 -16.63 -11.80
CA GLY A 352 2.50 -15.77 -12.27
C GLY A 352 2.05 -14.38 -12.74
N GLN A 353 0.74 -14.17 -13.00
CA GLN A 353 0.16 -12.92 -13.53
C GLN A 353 -1.17 -12.53 -12.84
N ARG A 354 -1.44 -13.06 -11.65
CA ARG A 354 -2.73 -12.88 -10.96
C ARG A 354 -3.02 -11.41 -10.63
N HIS A 355 -2.00 -10.64 -10.24
CA HIS A 355 -2.16 -9.19 -10.06
C HIS A 355 -2.51 -8.48 -11.37
N ARG A 356 -1.87 -8.85 -12.50
CA ARG A 356 -2.24 -8.31 -13.81
C ARG A 356 -3.68 -8.64 -14.18
N ALA A 357 -4.13 -9.88 -13.91
CA ALA A 357 -5.52 -10.27 -14.14
C ALA A 357 -6.48 -9.38 -13.33
N THR A 358 -6.22 -9.16 -12.03
CA THR A 358 -7.04 -8.28 -11.19
C THR A 358 -7.03 -6.83 -11.68
N ARG A 359 -5.87 -6.31 -12.13
CA ARG A 359 -5.78 -4.97 -12.76
C ARG A 359 -6.67 -4.86 -13.99
N LEU A 360 -6.67 -5.87 -14.86
CA LEU A 360 -7.54 -5.89 -16.06
C LEU A 360 -9.01 -6.00 -15.68
N ILE A 361 -9.37 -6.78 -14.65
CA ILE A 361 -10.74 -6.86 -14.15
C ILE A 361 -11.21 -5.47 -13.68
N LEU A 362 -10.43 -4.78 -12.86
CA LEU A 362 -10.75 -3.44 -12.38
C LEU A 362 -10.90 -2.42 -13.54
N LEU A 363 -10.02 -2.50 -14.53
CA LEU A 363 -10.06 -1.63 -15.73
C LEU A 363 -11.20 -1.96 -16.70
N SER A 364 -11.80 -3.15 -16.61
CA SER A 364 -12.97 -3.51 -17.41
C SER A 364 -14.22 -2.73 -17.01
N GLY A 365 -14.26 -2.22 -15.78
CA GLY A 365 -15.44 -1.58 -15.20
C GLY A 365 -16.55 -2.55 -14.78
N ARG A 366 -16.35 -3.88 -14.95
CA ARG A 366 -17.32 -4.89 -14.51
C ARG A 366 -17.20 -5.11 -13.01
N THR A 367 -17.89 -4.27 -12.25
CA THR A 367 -17.97 -4.35 -10.79
C THR A 367 -19.39 -4.60 -10.33
N PRO A 368 -19.62 -5.34 -9.23
CA PRO A 368 -20.96 -5.59 -8.73
C PRO A 368 -21.61 -4.29 -8.26
N LYS A 369 -22.92 -4.17 -8.46
CA LYS A 369 -23.71 -3.05 -7.92
C LYS A 369 -23.63 -3.07 -6.39
N ARG A 370 -23.45 -1.93 -5.76
CA ARG A 370 -23.45 -1.80 -4.30
C ARG A 370 -24.80 -2.19 -3.71
N ARG A 371 -24.81 -2.96 -2.63
CA ARG A 371 -26.02 -3.32 -1.86
C ARG A 371 -26.21 -2.44 -0.62
N ALA A 372 -25.13 -1.88 -0.09
CA ALA A 372 -25.16 -1.08 1.12
C ALA A 372 -24.70 0.36 0.86
N PRO A 373 -25.12 1.33 1.69
CA PRO A 373 -24.57 2.67 1.67
C PRO A 373 -23.04 2.65 1.91
N ARG A 374 -22.37 3.74 1.56
CA ARG A 374 -20.95 3.89 1.86
C ARG A 374 -20.75 3.88 3.37
N MET A 375 -19.72 3.17 3.84
CA MET A 375 -19.31 3.23 5.24
C MET A 375 -18.98 4.70 5.58
N THR A 376 -19.57 5.19 6.67
CA THR A 376 -19.25 6.53 7.16
C THR A 376 -17.83 6.50 7.72
N PRO A 377 -16.96 7.43 7.33
CA PRO A 377 -15.63 7.53 7.90
C PRO A 377 -15.69 7.65 9.43
N GLY A 378 -14.92 6.83 10.13
CA GLY A 378 -14.75 6.95 11.57
C GLY A 378 -13.99 8.24 11.93
N ASN A 379 -14.16 8.72 13.16
CA ASN A 379 -13.39 9.84 13.69
C ASN A 379 -13.00 9.54 15.13
N ILE A 380 -11.71 9.25 15.35
CA ILE A 380 -11.17 9.02 16.69
C ILE A 380 -10.58 10.28 17.32
N VAL A 381 -10.58 11.42 16.60
CA VAL A 381 -9.98 12.68 17.09
C VAL A 381 -10.68 13.21 18.34
N ASN A 382 -11.94 12.84 18.53
CA ASN A 382 -12.76 13.26 19.66
C ASN A 382 -12.92 12.18 20.74
N LEU A 383 -12.20 11.06 20.63
CA LEU A 383 -12.11 10.03 21.65
C LEU A 383 -10.87 10.24 22.51
#